data_bd80371f6b9807c06d2ca3347dadae29
#
_entry.id   bd80371f6b9807c06d2ca3347dadae29
#
_cell.length_a   1.000
_cell.length_b   1.000
_cell.length_c   1.000
_cell.angle_alpha   90.00
_cell.angle_beta   90.00
_cell.angle_gamma   90.00
#
_symmetry.space_group_name_H-M   'P 1'
#
loop_
_entity.id
_entity.type
_entity.pdbx_description
1 polymer ?
#
loop_
_entity_poly.entity_id
_entity_poly.type
_entity_poly.pdbx_seq_one_letter_code
_entity_poly.pdbx_strand_id
1 'polypeptide(L)'
;MRAISKTFSGVKALSEVNLRVRRGEVHALCGENGAGKSTLMKVLSGVHPHGSYEGEIRYEGEESRFRDIRASERSGIVIIHQELALVPQLSIAENIFLGHEPARRGVITWPATLRRAAELLRRVGLDEHPQTRVADIGVSKQQLVEIAKALAKDVGLLILDEPTAALNDEDSAQLLRLIGELKNQGITSIIISHKLGEIAQVADSVTVLRDGRTVETLDLKDPETTEERIIRSMVGRSLDSRFPDRTPCAAPPAPAPALEIRDWTVGHPVDHQRKVVDGVSLRVERGEIVGIAGLMGAGRTELAMSVFGRSYGRYLSGTVLRDGAEARTRTVPEAVDAGIAYVTEDRKHYGLDLQDSVSRNISLASLSRLARRGVVDAHQERVVAEEFRRTMNIRTRTVFDQVGRLSGGNQQKVVLSKWILAGPEVLILDEPTRGVDVGAKYEIYTVIDRLAAEGKAVLMISSELPELLGMCDRVYTMAAGRITGESARAEADQELLMRYMTHDPAVPAPRHPAPHEGLTDEH
;
A
#
# COMPACT_ATOMS: atom_id res chain seq x y z
N MET A 1 -2.19 -13.71 25.98
CA MET A 1 -3.59 -13.24 25.97
C MET A 1 -4.48 -14.46 25.79
N ARG A 2 -5.55 -14.58 26.57
CA ARG A 2 -6.44 -15.75 26.53
C ARG A 2 -7.88 -15.30 26.44
N ALA A 3 -8.62 -15.83 25.46
CA ALA A 3 -10.04 -15.61 25.22
C ALA A 3 -10.44 -14.11 25.19
N ILE A 4 -9.61 -13.26 24.60
CA ILE A 4 -9.87 -11.82 24.54
C ILE A 4 -11.05 -11.54 23.62
N SER A 5 -12.08 -10.90 24.19
CA SER A 5 -13.27 -10.44 23.46
C SER A 5 -13.49 -8.94 23.67
N LYS A 6 -13.79 -8.22 22.58
CA LYS A 6 -14.04 -6.77 22.61
C LYS A 6 -15.17 -6.39 21.67
N THR A 7 -16.13 -5.64 22.19
CA THR A 7 -17.29 -5.14 21.42
C THR A 7 -17.30 -3.62 21.40
N PHE A 8 -17.61 -3.03 20.25
CA PHE A 8 -17.79 -1.59 20.05
C PHE A 8 -19.19 -1.35 19.48
N SER A 9 -20.01 -0.57 20.17
CA SER A 9 -21.36 -0.19 19.70
C SER A 9 -22.17 -1.37 19.12
N GLY A 10 -22.09 -2.55 19.78
CA GLY A 10 -22.81 -3.76 19.37
C GLY A 10 -22.09 -4.63 18.32
N VAL A 11 -20.96 -4.17 17.76
CA VAL A 11 -20.14 -4.95 16.81
C VAL A 11 -18.99 -5.60 17.56
N LYS A 12 -18.88 -6.94 17.47
CA LYS A 12 -17.82 -7.71 18.11
C LYS A 12 -16.56 -7.66 17.27
N ALA A 13 -15.57 -6.85 17.70
CA ALA A 13 -14.29 -6.67 16.99
C ALA A 13 -13.27 -7.77 17.32
N LEU A 14 -13.35 -8.37 18.53
CA LEU A 14 -12.56 -9.53 18.95
C LEU A 14 -13.49 -10.55 19.60
N SER A 15 -13.29 -11.83 19.32
CA SER A 15 -14.09 -12.94 19.81
C SER A 15 -13.19 -14.09 20.24
N GLU A 16 -12.93 -14.20 21.54
CA GLU A 16 -12.14 -15.26 22.17
C GLU A 16 -10.73 -15.42 21.56
N VAL A 17 -10.09 -14.30 21.23
CA VAL A 17 -8.75 -14.28 20.62
C VAL A 17 -7.72 -14.78 21.62
N ASN A 18 -6.86 -15.68 21.13
CA ASN A 18 -5.71 -16.20 21.87
C ASN A 18 -4.42 -15.77 21.16
N LEU A 19 -3.47 -15.24 21.93
CA LEU A 19 -2.15 -14.86 21.45
C LEU A 19 -1.10 -15.28 22.48
N ARG A 20 -0.09 -16.03 22.03
CA ARG A 20 1.03 -16.46 22.87
C ARG A 20 2.33 -16.07 22.20
N VAL A 21 3.13 -15.26 22.89
CA VAL A 21 4.43 -14.77 22.45
C VAL A 21 5.49 -15.27 23.41
N ARG A 22 6.58 -15.82 22.91
CA ARG A 22 7.70 -16.30 23.73
C ARG A 22 8.67 -15.13 24.00
N ARG A 23 9.34 -15.18 25.13
CA ARG A 23 10.36 -14.18 25.46
C ARG A 23 11.51 -14.23 24.47
N GLY A 24 11.92 -13.07 23.95
CA GLY A 24 13.05 -12.94 23.00
C GLY A 24 12.72 -13.39 21.58
N GLU A 25 11.45 -13.65 21.25
CA GLU A 25 11.06 -13.89 19.84
C GLU A 25 10.59 -12.64 19.14
N VAL A 26 10.64 -12.64 17.83
CA VAL A 26 9.87 -11.76 16.96
C VAL A 26 8.64 -12.51 16.50
N HIS A 27 7.47 -12.07 16.97
CA HIS A 27 6.19 -12.68 16.67
C HIS A 27 5.42 -11.83 15.67
N ALA A 28 5.03 -12.40 14.54
CA ALA A 28 4.19 -11.72 13.58
C ALA A 28 2.69 -11.89 13.90
N LEU A 29 1.93 -10.82 13.72
CA LEU A 29 0.48 -10.84 13.81
C LEU A 29 -0.11 -10.45 12.45
N CYS A 30 -0.68 -11.42 11.74
CA CYS A 30 -1.20 -11.26 10.39
C CYS A 30 -2.73 -11.34 10.36
N GLY A 31 -3.32 -10.88 9.26
CA GLY A 31 -4.76 -10.92 9.02
C GLY A 31 -5.18 -9.78 8.10
N GLU A 32 -6.37 -9.88 7.53
CA GLU A 32 -6.95 -8.81 6.70
C GLU A 32 -7.20 -7.52 7.49
N ASN A 33 -7.42 -6.41 6.77
CA ASN A 33 -7.85 -5.17 7.38
C ASN A 33 -9.23 -5.36 8.03
N GLY A 34 -9.34 -4.96 9.31
CA GLY A 34 -10.54 -5.23 10.11
C GLY A 34 -10.54 -6.57 10.86
N ALA A 35 -9.54 -7.43 10.70
CA ALA A 35 -9.42 -8.69 11.42
C ALA A 35 -9.24 -8.55 12.95
N GLY A 36 -9.05 -7.32 13.44
CA GLY A 36 -8.92 -7.04 14.88
C GLY A 36 -7.50 -6.88 15.40
N LYS A 37 -6.46 -6.93 14.53
CA LYS A 37 -5.04 -6.84 14.92
C LYS A 37 -4.71 -5.64 15.80
N SER A 38 -4.97 -4.43 15.29
CA SER A 38 -4.70 -3.18 16.04
C SER A 38 -5.59 -3.06 17.27
N THR A 39 -6.81 -3.61 17.26
CA THR A 39 -7.67 -3.67 18.46
C THR A 39 -7.07 -4.57 19.53
N LEU A 40 -6.54 -5.74 19.17
CA LEU A 40 -5.87 -6.66 20.09
C LEU A 40 -4.64 -5.99 20.72
N MET A 41 -3.84 -5.29 19.93
CA MET A 41 -2.67 -4.56 20.43
C MET A 41 -3.05 -3.37 21.31
N LYS A 42 -4.14 -2.66 20.99
CA LYS A 42 -4.70 -1.61 21.88
C LYS A 42 -5.22 -2.15 23.22
N VAL A 43 -5.69 -3.40 23.26
CA VAL A 43 -6.00 -4.10 24.52
C VAL A 43 -4.72 -4.40 25.28
N LEU A 44 -3.69 -4.95 24.61
CA LEU A 44 -2.42 -5.30 25.25
C LEU A 44 -1.66 -4.08 25.78
N SER A 45 -1.67 -2.97 25.04
CA SER A 45 -1.01 -1.72 25.41
C SER A 45 -1.80 -0.83 26.39
N GLY A 46 -2.98 -1.27 26.86
CA GLY A 46 -3.78 -0.51 27.81
C GLY A 46 -4.54 0.70 27.23
N VAL A 47 -4.52 0.90 25.90
CA VAL A 47 -5.40 1.89 25.21
C VAL A 47 -6.86 1.53 25.46
N HIS A 48 -7.18 0.23 25.45
CA HIS A 48 -8.44 -0.26 25.95
C HIS A 48 -8.22 -0.83 27.36
N PRO A 49 -8.66 -0.12 28.41
CA PRO A 49 -8.35 -0.48 29.78
C PRO A 49 -9.02 -1.79 30.22
N HIS A 50 -8.44 -2.41 31.27
CA HIS A 50 -9.04 -3.57 31.91
C HIS A 50 -10.48 -3.27 32.34
N GLY A 51 -11.40 -4.24 32.11
CA GLY A 51 -12.84 -4.08 32.31
C GLY A 51 -13.59 -3.57 31.08
N SER A 52 -12.91 -3.10 30.04
CA SER A 52 -13.51 -2.74 28.76
C SER A 52 -13.50 -3.88 27.73
N TYR A 53 -12.94 -5.01 28.08
CA TYR A 53 -12.85 -6.25 27.30
C TYR A 53 -13.01 -7.45 28.25
N GLU A 54 -13.30 -8.61 27.69
CA GLU A 54 -13.34 -9.90 28.38
C GLU A 54 -12.06 -10.68 28.10
N GLY A 55 -11.72 -11.63 28.97
CA GLY A 55 -10.53 -12.47 28.85
C GLY A 55 -9.38 -12.00 29.75
N GLU A 56 -8.21 -12.63 29.59
CA GLU A 56 -7.07 -12.51 30.50
C GLU A 56 -5.80 -12.14 29.74
N ILE A 57 -5.05 -11.17 30.26
CA ILE A 57 -3.68 -10.87 29.83
C ILE A 57 -2.73 -11.43 30.88
N ARG A 58 -1.76 -12.22 30.43
CA ARG A 58 -0.60 -12.63 31.27
C ARG A 58 0.66 -12.08 30.65
N TYR A 59 1.44 -11.37 31.44
CA TYR A 59 2.76 -10.87 31.06
C TYR A 59 3.81 -11.39 32.06
N GLU A 60 4.86 -12.01 31.55
CA GLU A 60 5.89 -12.68 32.35
C GLU A 60 5.35 -13.71 33.36
N GLY A 61 4.25 -14.38 32.99
CA GLY A 61 3.61 -15.39 33.84
C GLY A 61 2.56 -14.87 34.80
N GLU A 62 2.51 -13.56 35.05
CA GLU A 62 1.56 -12.95 35.99
C GLU A 62 0.36 -12.34 35.26
N GLU A 63 -0.82 -12.37 35.87
CA GLU A 63 -2.01 -11.69 35.37
C GLU A 63 -1.81 -10.18 35.42
N SER A 64 -1.99 -9.53 34.27
CA SER A 64 -1.79 -8.10 34.13
C SER A 64 -3.10 -7.38 33.81
N ARG A 65 -3.42 -6.32 34.57
CA ARG A 65 -4.66 -5.54 34.48
C ARG A 65 -4.32 -4.07 34.23
N PHE A 66 -4.06 -3.72 32.96
CA PHE A 66 -3.67 -2.36 32.61
C PHE A 66 -4.86 -1.40 32.65
N ARG A 67 -4.74 -0.33 33.44
CA ARG A 67 -5.77 0.71 33.57
C ARG A 67 -5.62 1.80 32.49
N ASP A 68 -4.44 1.97 31.97
CA ASP A 68 -4.07 2.95 30.96
C ASP A 68 -2.73 2.56 30.28
N ILE A 69 -2.33 3.33 29.27
CA ILE A 69 -1.08 3.15 28.54
C ILE A 69 0.15 3.25 29.47
N ARG A 70 0.11 4.16 30.46
CA ARG A 70 1.23 4.33 31.40
C ARG A 70 1.44 3.08 32.26
N ALA A 71 0.37 2.35 32.56
CA ALA A 71 0.47 1.11 33.32
C ALA A 71 1.16 0.00 32.52
N SER A 72 0.86 -0.14 31.22
CA SER A 72 1.53 -1.11 30.34
C SER A 72 2.99 -0.72 30.07
N GLU A 73 3.26 0.56 29.85
CA GLU A 73 4.63 1.07 29.67
C GLU A 73 5.53 0.83 30.90
N ARG A 74 5.00 0.99 32.11
CA ARG A 74 5.75 0.66 33.36
C ARG A 74 6.06 -0.82 33.47
N SER A 75 5.28 -1.68 32.85
CA SER A 75 5.57 -3.11 32.74
C SER A 75 6.49 -3.46 31.58
N GLY A 76 7.00 -2.46 30.86
CA GLY A 76 7.91 -2.64 29.72
C GLY A 76 7.22 -2.99 28.39
N ILE A 77 5.90 -2.77 28.26
CA ILE A 77 5.18 -2.95 26.99
C ILE A 77 5.02 -1.61 26.33
N VAL A 78 5.65 -1.42 25.15
CA VAL A 78 5.61 -0.18 24.38
C VAL A 78 5.08 -0.45 22.99
N ILE A 79 4.18 0.41 22.50
CA ILE A 79 3.60 0.33 21.16
C ILE A 79 4.07 1.51 20.29
N ILE A 80 4.48 1.21 19.08
CA ILE A 80 4.71 2.15 18.00
C ILE A 80 3.54 2.01 17.03
N HIS A 81 2.78 3.09 16.86
CA HIS A 81 1.60 3.12 16.01
C HIS A 81 1.97 3.31 14.54
N GLN A 82 1.06 2.93 13.65
CA GLN A 82 1.19 3.14 12.20
C GLN A 82 1.39 4.62 11.83
N GLU A 83 0.70 5.54 12.51
CA GLU A 83 0.92 6.99 12.38
C GLU A 83 1.94 7.42 13.43
N LEU A 84 2.99 8.13 12.98
CA LEU A 84 4.08 8.59 13.84
C LEU A 84 3.55 9.58 14.89
N ALA A 85 3.81 9.29 16.16
CA ALA A 85 3.41 10.13 17.30
C ALA A 85 4.53 11.14 17.67
N LEU A 86 5.14 11.74 16.64
CA LEU A 86 6.19 12.77 16.80
C LEU A 86 5.60 14.18 16.65
N VAL A 87 6.17 15.14 17.37
CA VAL A 87 5.87 16.55 17.24
C VAL A 87 6.86 17.16 16.25
N PRO A 88 6.46 17.56 15.02
CA PRO A 88 7.38 17.97 13.97
C PRO A 88 8.24 19.19 14.32
N GLN A 89 7.71 20.10 15.12
CA GLN A 89 8.36 21.36 15.51
C GLN A 89 9.42 21.17 16.59
N LEU A 90 9.39 20.07 17.34
CA LEU A 90 10.37 19.75 18.36
C LEU A 90 11.60 19.05 17.78
N SER A 91 12.72 19.13 18.48
CA SER A 91 13.93 18.40 18.14
C SER A 91 13.76 16.89 18.37
N ILE A 92 14.65 16.10 17.81
CA ILE A 92 14.72 14.64 18.02
C ILE A 92 14.82 14.32 19.51
N ALA A 93 15.71 15.00 20.25
CA ALA A 93 15.91 14.75 21.68
C ALA A 93 14.66 15.07 22.50
N GLU A 94 13.96 16.18 22.18
CA GLU A 94 12.71 16.53 22.83
C GLU A 94 11.62 15.49 22.54
N ASN A 95 11.51 15.00 21.31
CA ASN A 95 10.56 13.95 20.96
C ASN A 95 10.84 12.63 21.68
N ILE A 96 12.11 12.21 21.77
CA ILE A 96 12.50 10.97 22.45
C ILE A 96 12.10 10.99 23.92
N PHE A 97 12.31 12.09 24.61
CA PHE A 97 12.09 12.19 26.05
C PHE A 97 10.80 12.92 26.45
N LEU A 98 9.92 13.25 25.52
CA LEU A 98 8.67 13.98 25.77
C LEU A 98 7.85 13.30 26.88
N GLY A 99 7.66 14.03 28.00
CA GLY A 99 6.97 13.54 29.20
C GLY A 99 7.77 12.61 30.11
N HIS A 100 9.08 12.40 29.79
CA HIS A 100 10.02 11.59 30.59
C HIS A 100 11.41 12.23 30.61
N GLU A 101 11.45 13.55 30.55
CA GLU A 101 12.69 14.32 30.46
C GLU A 101 13.58 14.07 31.69
N PRO A 102 14.87 13.77 31.49
CA PRO A 102 15.83 13.69 32.58
C PRO A 102 15.85 14.99 33.36
N ALA A 103 15.36 14.97 34.60
CA ALA A 103 15.26 16.17 35.44
C ALA A 103 15.93 15.95 36.79
N ARG A 104 16.51 17.01 37.35
CA ARG A 104 17.04 17.07 38.73
C ARG A 104 16.32 18.16 39.50
N ARG A 105 15.66 17.79 40.58
CA ARG A 105 14.84 18.69 41.43
C ARG A 105 13.80 19.48 40.62
N GLY A 106 13.15 18.84 39.63
CA GLY A 106 12.12 19.47 38.79
C GLY A 106 12.64 20.34 37.63
N VAL A 107 13.96 20.40 37.44
CA VAL A 107 14.58 21.14 36.32
C VAL A 107 15.18 20.18 35.32
N ILE A 108 14.81 20.29 34.02
CA ILE A 108 15.29 19.45 32.94
C ILE A 108 16.80 19.63 32.76
N THR A 109 17.53 18.51 32.67
CA THR A 109 18.99 18.52 32.51
C THR A 109 19.34 18.32 31.03
N TRP A 110 19.27 19.36 30.22
CA TRP A 110 19.48 19.30 28.77
C TRP A 110 20.79 18.60 28.35
N PRO A 111 21.97 18.84 28.97
CA PRO A 111 23.17 18.11 28.59
C PRO A 111 23.07 16.59 28.76
N ALA A 112 22.36 16.12 29.78
CA ALA A 112 22.10 14.71 29.99
C ALA A 112 21.10 14.15 28.97
N THR A 113 20.04 14.91 28.69
CA THR A 113 19.02 14.58 27.66
C THR A 113 19.67 14.42 26.29
N LEU A 114 20.50 15.37 25.86
CA LEU A 114 21.16 15.33 24.56
C LEU A 114 22.17 14.16 24.43
N ARG A 115 22.97 13.89 25.48
CA ARG A 115 23.88 12.74 25.48
C ARG A 115 23.13 11.43 25.35
N ARG A 116 22.06 11.23 26.14
CA ARG A 116 21.26 10.02 26.12
C ARG A 116 20.50 9.87 24.80
N ALA A 117 20.03 10.98 24.20
CA ALA A 117 19.46 10.97 22.87
C ALA A 117 20.49 10.50 21.82
N ALA A 118 21.71 11.04 21.84
CA ALA A 118 22.79 10.63 20.93
C ALA A 118 23.15 9.14 21.07
N GLU A 119 23.11 8.58 22.29
CA GLU A 119 23.31 7.15 22.54
C GLU A 119 22.20 6.30 21.90
N LEU A 120 20.95 6.71 22.06
CA LEU A 120 19.79 6.02 21.48
C LEU A 120 19.80 6.11 19.96
N LEU A 121 20.14 7.27 19.38
CA LEU A 121 20.24 7.43 17.93
C LEU A 121 21.31 6.48 17.34
N ARG A 122 22.48 6.40 17.96
CA ARG A 122 23.50 5.41 17.55
C ARG A 122 23.01 3.97 17.65
N ARG A 123 22.22 3.64 18.67
CA ARG A 123 21.65 2.30 18.88
C ARG A 123 20.66 1.91 17.77
N VAL A 124 19.93 2.87 17.22
CA VAL A 124 19.02 2.63 16.09
C VAL A 124 19.65 2.88 14.72
N GLY A 125 20.96 3.16 14.66
CA GLY A 125 21.69 3.38 13.42
C GLY A 125 21.32 4.70 12.71
N LEU A 126 20.87 5.72 13.47
CA LEU A 126 20.52 7.04 12.94
C LEU A 126 21.63 8.04 13.20
N ASP A 127 22.29 8.49 12.13
CA ASP A 127 23.34 9.51 12.17
C ASP A 127 22.69 10.91 11.95
N GLU A 128 22.03 11.39 12.99
CA GLU A 128 21.44 12.75 13.04
C GLU A 128 21.81 13.44 14.34
N HIS A 129 21.90 14.79 14.29
CA HIS A 129 22.15 15.55 15.50
C HIS A 129 20.90 15.60 16.41
N PRO A 130 21.00 15.33 17.73
CA PRO A 130 19.84 15.28 18.63
C PRO A 130 18.98 16.55 18.65
N GLN A 131 19.53 17.70 18.29
CA GLN A 131 18.82 18.98 18.22
C GLN A 131 18.17 19.26 16.85
N THR A 132 18.37 18.39 15.85
CA THR A 132 17.68 18.51 14.55
C THR A 132 16.17 18.40 14.77
N ARG A 133 15.39 19.27 14.12
CA ARG A 133 13.93 19.21 14.19
C ARG A 133 13.42 17.98 13.42
N VAL A 134 12.38 17.37 13.95
CA VAL A 134 11.77 16.20 13.31
C VAL A 134 11.17 16.55 11.94
N ALA A 135 10.68 17.79 11.76
CA ALA A 135 10.19 18.25 10.46
C ALA A 135 11.25 18.29 9.35
N ASP A 136 12.53 18.38 9.73
CA ASP A 136 13.65 18.53 8.77
C ASP A 136 14.25 17.18 8.33
N ILE A 137 13.75 16.07 8.85
CA ILE A 137 14.20 14.71 8.50
C ILE A 137 13.10 13.93 7.74
N GLY A 138 13.53 13.03 6.86
CA GLY A 138 12.61 12.18 6.08
C GLY A 138 11.85 11.16 6.94
N VAL A 139 10.76 10.63 6.39
CA VAL A 139 9.84 9.70 7.09
C VAL A 139 10.57 8.46 7.62
N SER A 140 11.51 7.89 6.86
CA SER A 140 12.32 6.74 7.30
C SER A 140 13.11 7.05 8.56
N LYS A 141 13.74 8.23 8.63
CA LYS A 141 14.49 8.68 9.81
C LYS A 141 13.56 8.97 10.99
N GLN A 142 12.37 9.52 10.73
CA GLN A 142 11.33 9.71 11.75
C GLN A 142 10.89 8.38 12.38
N GLN A 143 10.80 7.30 11.58
CA GLN A 143 10.48 5.96 12.07
C GLN A 143 11.57 5.47 13.06
N LEU A 144 12.83 5.68 12.76
CA LEU A 144 13.95 5.35 13.68
C LEU A 144 13.91 6.20 14.97
N VAL A 145 13.49 7.45 14.89
CA VAL A 145 13.27 8.30 16.08
C VAL A 145 12.15 7.74 16.97
N GLU A 146 11.05 7.23 16.41
CA GLU A 146 10.00 6.56 17.19
C GLU A 146 10.52 5.31 17.91
N ILE A 147 11.38 4.51 17.25
CA ILE A 147 12.02 3.36 17.89
C ILE A 147 12.97 3.82 18.98
N ALA A 148 13.79 4.85 18.75
CA ALA A 148 14.66 5.42 19.77
C ALA A 148 13.85 5.93 21.00
N LYS A 149 12.70 6.56 20.77
CA LYS A 149 11.74 6.98 21.80
C LYS A 149 11.18 5.80 22.59
N ALA A 150 10.84 4.68 21.92
CA ALA A 150 10.43 3.46 22.59
C ALA A 150 11.55 2.87 23.45
N LEU A 151 12.78 2.82 22.91
CA LEU A 151 13.97 2.32 23.62
C LEU A 151 14.46 3.22 24.76
N ALA A 152 13.99 4.48 24.83
CA ALA A 152 14.27 5.35 25.99
C ALA A 152 13.54 4.87 27.26
N LYS A 153 12.55 4.02 27.12
CA LYS A 153 11.83 3.35 28.18
C LYS A 153 12.44 1.96 28.41
N ASP A 154 12.26 1.38 29.58
CA ASP A 154 12.73 0.01 29.88
C ASP A 154 11.83 -1.01 29.15
N VAL A 155 12.08 -1.22 27.86
CA VAL A 155 11.26 -2.02 26.97
C VAL A 155 11.62 -3.50 27.06
N GLY A 156 10.65 -4.35 27.44
CA GLY A 156 10.71 -5.82 27.37
C GLY A 156 9.92 -6.40 26.20
N LEU A 157 8.82 -5.70 25.82
CA LEU A 157 7.97 -6.05 24.68
C LEU A 157 7.69 -4.84 23.82
N LEU A 158 8.18 -4.86 22.59
CA LEU A 158 7.96 -3.82 21.58
C LEU A 158 6.87 -4.26 20.59
N ILE A 159 5.83 -3.46 20.45
CA ILE A 159 4.76 -3.67 19.48
C ILE A 159 4.94 -2.68 18.34
N LEU A 160 4.98 -3.17 17.10
CA LEU A 160 5.18 -2.40 15.88
C LEU A 160 3.96 -2.59 14.97
N ASP A 161 3.15 -1.55 14.81
CA ASP A 161 1.94 -1.59 13.97
C ASP A 161 2.26 -1.04 12.58
N GLU A 162 2.40 -1.94 11.59
CA GLU A 162 2.77 -1.67 10.19
C GLU A 162 3.99 -0.75 10.02
N PRO A 163 5.15 -1.08 10.62
CA PRO A 163 6.28 -0.17 10.72
C PRO A 163 6.95 0.17 9.39
N THR A 164 6.70 -0.59 8.33
CA THR A 164 7.28 -0.43 6.98
C THR A 164 6.29 0.14 5.95
N ALA A 165 5.06 0.50 6.35
CA ALA A 165 4.01 0.89 5.41
C ALA A 165 4.34 2.14 4.58
N ALA A 166 5.15 3.07 5.13
CA ALA A 166 5.54 4.32 4.47
C ALA A 166 7.00 4.34 3.99
N LEU A 167 7.70 3.19 4.08
CA LEU A 167 9.13 3.06 3.75
C LEU A 167 9.31 2.45 2.36
N ASN A 168 10.44 2.79 1.71
CA ASN A 168 10.93 2.08 0.53
C ASN A 168 11.57 0.75 0.94
N ASP A 169 11.98 -0.08 -0.03
CA ASP A 169 12.50 -1.42 0.22
C ASP A 169 13.83 -1.40 0.99
N GLU A 170 14.71 -0.43 0.72
CA GLU A 170 16.01 -0.29 1.40
C GLU A 170 15.83 0.10 2.87
N ASP A 171 15.00 1.11 3.14
CA ASP A 171 14.67 1.55 4.49
C ASP A 171 13.92 0.46 5.27
N SER A 172 13.02 -0.29 4.61
CA SER A 172 12.33 -1.45 5.19
C SER A 172 13.33 -2.53 5.60
N ALA A 173 14.27 -2.88 4.73
CA ALA A 173 15.31 -3.86 5.04
C ALA A 173 16.22 -3.40 6.20
N GLN A 174 16.53 -2.11 6.29
CA GLN A 174 17.29 -1.55 7.42
C GLN A 174 16.52 -1.70 8.73
N LEU A 175 15.21 -1.36 8.71
CA LEU A 175 14.35 -1.48 9.88
C LEU A 175 14.22 -2.95 10.36
N LEU A 176 14.04 -3.90 9.43
CA LEU A 176 13.94 -5.32 9.77
C LEU A 176 15.26 -5.86 10.38
N ARG A 177 16.42 -5.40 9.87
CA ARG A 177 17.72 -5.72 10.50
C ARG A 177 17.80 -5.19 11.93
N LEU A 178 17.39 -3.95 12.16
CA LEU A 178 17.35 -3.36 13.51
C LEU A 178 16.46 -4.18 14.46
N ILE A 179 15.29 -4.64 14.02
CA ILE A 179 14.43 -5.51 14.82
C ILE A 179 15.13 -6.82 15.18
N GLY A 180 15.87 -7.42 14.24
CA GLY A 180 16.70 -8.59 14.49
C GLY A 180 17.80 -8.33 15.53
N GLU A 181 18.45 -7.16 15.49
CA GLU A 181 19.46 -6.75 16.48
C GLU A 181 18.84 -6.55 17.87
N LEU A 182 17.64 -5.94 17.95
CA LEU A 182 16.91 -5.77 19.20
C LEU A 182 16.52 -7.12 19.83
N LYS A 183 16.10 -8.09 19.00
CA LYS A 183 15.87 -9.47 19.42
C LYS A 183 17.13 -10.09 20.05
N ASN A 184 18.30 -9.92 19.40
CA ASN A 184 19.57 -10.44 19.93
C ASN A 184 19.96 -9.77 21.27
N GLN A 185 19.44 -8.58 21.56
CA GLN A 185 19.57 -7.90 22.85
C GLN A 185 18.53 -8.36 23.88
N GLY A 186 17.68 -9.33 23.54
CA GLY A 186 16.67 -9.92 24.45
C GLY A 186 15.32 -9.18 24.44
N ILE A 187 15.10 -8.21 23.55
CA ILE A 187 13.82 -7.52 23.40
C ILE A 187 12.86 -8.42 22.61
N THR A 188 11.69 -8.67 23.16
CA THR A 188 10.61 -9.38 22.47
C THR A 188 9.86 -8.39 21.58
N SER A 189 9.51 -8.77 20.34
CA SER A 189 8.78 -7.89 19.44
C SER A 189 7.52 -8.56 18.88
N ILE A 190 6.44 -7.78 18.78
CA ILE A 190 5.25 -8.15 18.00
C ILE A 190 5.20 -7.23 16.79
N ILE A 191 5.22 -7.79 15.58
CA ILE A 191 5.13 -7.03 14.34
C ILE A 191 3.78 -7.30 13.69
N ILE A 192 3.00 -6.25 13.48
CA ILE A 192 1.82 -6.30 12.63
C ILE A 192 2.27 -5.92 11.23
N SER A 193 2.11 -6.83 10.27
CA SER A 193 2.35 -6.55 8.86
C SER A 193 1.43 -7.40 7.99
N HIS A 194 1.12 -6.91 6.81
CA HIS A 194 0.46 -7.65 5.75
C HIS A 194 1.44 -8.06 4.64
N LYS A 195 2.71 -7.64 4.73
CA LYS A 195 3.78 -8.00 3.80
C LYS A 195 4.47 -9.28 4.28
N LEU A 196 4.05 -10.41 3.73
CA LEU A 196 4.53 -11.73 4.17
C LEU A 196 6.03 -11.93 3.94
N GLY A 197 6.60 -11.35 2.88
CA GLY A 197 8.04 -11.38 2.62
C GLY A 197 8.87 -10.72 3.72
N GLU A 198 8.37 -9.64 4.34
CA GLU A 198 9.04 -8.99 5.50
C GLU A 198 8.96 -9.86 6.75
N ILE A 199 7.81 -10.51 6.97
CA ILE A 199 7.58 -11.41 8.10
C ILE A 199 8.53 -12.61 8.02
N ALA A 200 8.64 -13.23 6.84
CA ALA A 200 9.53 -14.37 6.63
C ALA A 200 11.02 -14.07 6.91
N GLN A 201 11.43 -12.80 6.77
CA GLN A 201 12.82 -12.38 7.01
C GLN A 201 13.16 -12.26 8.49
N VAL A 202 12.22 -11.90 9.36
CA VAL A 202 12.56 -11.48 10.74
C VAL A 202 11.79 -12.22 11.82
N ALA A 203 10.60 -12.74 11.55
CA ALA A 203 9.76 -13.37 12.54
C ALA A 203 10.12 -14.85 12.78
N ASP A 204 9.94 -15.31 14.02
CA ASP A 204 10.07 -16.71 14.40
C ASP A 204 8.75 -17.47 14.29
N SER A 205 7.66 -16.78 14.58
CA SER A 205 6.31 -17.35 14.56
C SER A 205 5.28 -16.32 14.08
N VAL A 206 4.18 -16.80 13.56
CA VAL A 206 3.08 -15.95 13.08
C VAL A 206 1.74 -16.43 13.64
N THR A 207 0.95 -15.51 14.17
CA THR A 207 -0.46 -15.76 14.53
C THR A 207 -1.35 -15.09 13.49
N VAL A 208 -2.26 -15.87 12.90
CA VAL A 208 -3.22 -15.37 11.92
C VAL A 208 -4.54 -15.05 12.60
N LEU A 209 -5.01 -13.80 12.43
CA LEU A 209 -6.33 -13.36 12.85
C LEU A 209 -7.25 -13.21 11.63
N ARG A 210 -8.50 -13.67 11.77
CA ARG A 210 -9.55 -13.48 10.80
C ARG A 210 -10.89 -13.29 11.50
N ASP A 211 -11.65 -12.28 11.08
CA ASP A 211 -12.99 -11.95 11.63
C ASP A 211 -13.01 -11.86 13.16
N GLY A 212 -11.97 -11.25 13.73
CA GLY A 212 -11.83 -11.08 15.17
C GLY A 212 -11.51 -12.35 15.95
N ARG A 213 -11.02 -13.42 15.31
CA ARG A 213 -10.65 -14.69 15.93
C ARG A 213 -9.25 -15.12 15.55
N THR A 214 -8.59 -15.86 16.45
CA THR A 214 -7.35 -16.58 16.09
C THR A 214 -7.71 -17.79 15.24
N VAL A 215 -7.12 -17.87 14.05
CA VAL A 215 -7.24 -19.02 13.14
C VAL A 215 -6.21 -20.07 13.52
N GLU A 216 -4.93 -19.71 13.46
CA GLU A 216 -3.82 -20.58 13.85
C GLU A 216 -2.58 -19.76 14.23
N THR A 217 -1.64 -20.42 14.90
CA THR A 217 -0.30 -19.89 15.15
C THR A 217 0.72 -20.87 14.57
N LEU A 218 1.60 -20.38 13.72
CA LEU A 218 2.56 -21.18 12.96
C LEU A 218 3.99 -20.80 13.36
N ASP A 219 4.89 -21.80 13.39
CA ASP A 219 6.32 -21.61 13.52
C ASP A 219 6.91 -21.42 12.11
N LEU A 220 7.57 -20.29 11.86
CA LEU A 220 8.13 -19.98 10.53
C LEU A 220 9.40 -20.80 10.20
N LYS A 221 9.92 -21.53 11.17
CA LYS A 221 11.02 -22.49 10.95
C LYS A 221 10.53 -23.85 10.48
N ASP A 222 9.23 -24.09 10.56
CA ASP A 222 8.62 -25.32 10.05
C ASP A 222 8.53 -25.26 8.52
N PRO A 223 9.12 -26.20 7.76
CA PRO A 223 9.03 -26.24 6.31
C PRO A 223 7.60 -26.32 5.76
N GLU A 224 6.63 -26.77 6.55
CA GLU A 224 5.22 -26.80 6.17
C GLU A 224 4.54 -25.43 6.28
N THR A 225 5.21 -24.44 6.87
CA THR A 225 4.71 -23.07 6.99
C THR A 225 5.07 -22.29 5.74
N THR A 226 4.31 -22.47 4.67
CA THR A 226 4.48 -21.75 3.41
C THR A 226 3.70 -20.42 3.40
N GLU A 227 4.10 -19.51 2.51
CA GLU A 227 3.38 -18.23 2.32
C GLU A 227 1.91 -18.49 1.94
N GLU A 228 1.65 -19.49 1.08
CA GLU A 228 0.32 -19.88 0.66
C GLU A 228 -0.54 -20.36 1.85
N ARG A 229 0.04 -21.08 2.82
CA ARG A 229 -0.66 -21.51 4.02
C ARG A 229 -1.09 -20.31 4.87
N ILE A 230 -0.20 -19.34 5.05
CA ILE A 230 -0.52 -18.12 5.80
C ILE A 230 -1.63 -17.34 5.09
N ILE A 231 -1.54 -17.14 3.77
CA ILE A 231 -2.55 -16.47 2.94
C ILE A 231 -3.90 -17.20 3.06
N ARG A 232 -3.92 -18.51 2.92
CA ARG A 232 -5.14 -19.33 3.05
C ARG A 232 -5.80 -19.12 4.41
N SER A 233 -5.04 -19.08 5.48
CA SER A 233 -5.55 -18.85 6.83
C SER A 233 -6.07 -17.43 7.02
N MET A 234 -5.44 -16.42 6.39
CA MET A 234 -5.90 -15.04 6.42
C MET A 234 -7.21 -14.84 5.67
N VAL A 235 -7.34 -15.40 4.47
CA VAL A 235 -8.47 -15.15 3.56
C VAL A 235 -9.62 -16.15 3.78
N GLY A 236 -9.33 -17.35 4.23
CA GLY A 236 -10.34 -18.38 4.56
C GLY A 236 -10.92 -19.13 3.38
N ARG A 237 -10.36 -18.93 2.19
CA ARG A 237 -10.63 -19.72 0.96
C ARG A 237 -9.29 -20.26 0.47
N SER A 238 -9.30 -21.39 -0.22
CA SER A 238 -8.19 -21.76 -1.08
C SER A 238 -8.16 -20.70 -2.20
N LEU A 239 -7.22 -19.77 -2.14
CA LEU A 239 -6.81 -19.05 -3.34
C LEU A 239 -5.94 -20.05 -4.10
N ASP A 240 -6.53 -20.81 -5.02
CA ASP A 240 -5.79 -21.75 -5.86
C ASP A 240 -4.79 -21.01 -6.75
N SER A 241 -4.95 -19.69 -6.90
CA SER A 241 -3.94 -18.77 -7.44
C SER A 241 -4.00 -17.40 -6.74
N ARG A 242 -2.86 -16.73 -6.64
CA ARG A 242 -2.72 -15.37 -6.09
C ARG A 242 -3.37 -14.31 -6.99
N PHE A 243 -3.52 -14.62 -8.25
CA PHE A 243 -4.11 -13.81 -9.29
C PHE A 243 -5.22 -14.58 -9.99
N PRO A 244 -6.27 -13.93 -10.52
CA PRO A 244 -7.26 -14.60 -11.35
C PRO A 244 -6.60 -15.15 -12.63
N ASP A 245 -7.12 -16.26 -13.13
CA ASP A 245 -6.73 -16.75 -14.45
C ASP A 245 -7.13 -15.70 -15.49
N ARG A 246 -6.17 -15.30 -16.32
CA ARG A 246 -6.39 -14.27 -17.32
C ARG A 246 -7.45 -14.71 -18.33
N THR A 247 -8.55 -13.98 -18.39
CA THR A 247 -9.64 -14.22 -19.36
C THR A 247 -9.35 -13.46 -20.66
N PRO A 248 -9.09 -14.16 -21.77
CA PRO A 248 -8.85 -13.50 -23.05
C PRO A 248 -10.04 -12.65 -23.48
N CYS A 249 -9.76 -11.49 -24.10
CA CYS A 249 -10.80 -10.67 -24.68
C CYS A 249 -11.48 -11.41 -25.84
N ALA A 250 -12.81 -11.49 -25.82
CA ALA A 250 -13.59 -12.10 -26.88
C ALA A 250 -13.76 -11.21 -28.12
N ALA A 251 -13.36 -9.94 -28.05
CA ALA A 251 -13.49 -9.00 -29.16
C ALA A 251 -12.45 -9.29 -30.27
N PRO A 252 -12.82 -9.16 -31.55
CA PRO A 252 -11.86 -9.27 -32.64
C PRO A 252 -10.80 -8.15 -32.56
N PRO A 253 -9.57 -8.40 -33.08
CA PRO A 253 -8.53 -7.39 -33.14
C PRO A 253 -9.03 -6.11 -33.83
N ALA A 254 -8.84 -4.96 -33.18
CA ALA A 254 -9.20 -3.68 -33.76
C ALA A 254 -8.12 -3.22 -34.76
N PRO A 255 -8.45 -2.38 -35.76
CA PRO A 255 -7.50 -1.89 -36.74
C PRO A 255 -6.45 -0.90 -36.16
N ALA A 256 -6.69 -0.40 -34.96
CA ALA A 256 -5.79 0.51 -34.24
C ALA A 256 -5.86 0.24 -32.73
N PRO A 257 -4.77 0.53 -31.98
CA PRO A 257 -4.75 0.44 -30.51
C PRO A 257 -5.84 1.31 -29.88
N ALA A 258 -6.40 0.85 -28.76
CA ALA A 258 -7.37 1.62 -27.99
C ALA A 258 -6.74 2.88 -27.40
N LEU A 259 -5.49 2.79 -26.96
CA LEU A 259 -4.66 3.93 -26.53
C LEU A 259 -3.28 3.82 -27.17
N GLU A 260 -2.82 4.93 -27.74
CA GLU A 260 -1.43 5.07 -28.19
C GLU A 260 -0.89 6.42 -27.73
N ILE A 261 0.26 6.40 -27.11
CA ILE A 261 1.00 7.57 -26.67
C ILE A 261 2.25 7.65 -27.54
N ARG A 262 2.53 8.80 -28.18
CA ARG A 262 3.67 9.00 -29.07
C ARG A 262 4.52 10.16 -28.60
N ASP A 263 5.81 9.93 -28.40
CA ASP A 263 6.85 10.91 -28.08
C ASP A 263 6.48 11.90 -26.97
N TRP A 264 5.78 11.39 -25.93
CA TRP A 264 5.24 12.18 -24.85
C TRP A 264 6.34 12.72 -23.96
N THR A 265 6.43 14.04 -23.84
CA THR A 265 7.48 14.72 -23.09
C THR A 265 6.88 15.76 -22.15
N VAL A 266 7.27 15.69 -20.87
CA VAL A 266 6.77 16.54 -19.78
C VAL A 266 7.92 17.06 -18.96
N GLY A 267 7.97 18.39 -18.78
CA GLY A 267 8.92 19.06 -17.89
C GLY A 267 8.44 19.09 -16.45
N HIS A 268 9.38 19.13 -15.51
CA HIS A 268 9.07 19.28 -14.08
C HIS A 268 8.32 20.62 -13.82
N PRO A 269 7.33 20.66 -12.90
CA PRO A 269 6.52 21.86 -12.71
C PRO A 269 7.30 23.07 -12.18
N VAL A 270 8.35 22.86 -11.41
CA VAL A 270 9.18 23.91 -10.80
C VAL A 270 10.55 24.01 -11.45
N ASP A 271 11.24 22.90 -11.64
CA ASP A 271 12.56 22.87 -12.29
C ASP A 271 12.41 22.80 -13.81
N HIS A 272 12.55 23.93 -14.47
CA HIS A 272 12.35 24.07 -15.92
C HIS A 272 13.40 23.35 -16.79
N GLN A 273 14.54 22.96 -16.23
CA GLN A 273 15.58 22.22 -16.95
C GLN A 273 15.35 20.70 -16.89
N ARG A 274 14.61 20.23 -15.91
CA ARG A 274 14.37 18.80 -15.68
C ARG A 274 13.14 18.33 -16.45
N LYS A 275 13.30 17.26 -17.23
CA LYS A 275 12.19 16.48 -17.77
C LYS A 275 11.85 15.36 -16.78
N VAL A 276 10.58 15.11 -16.57
CA VAL A 276 10.07 14.00 -15.73
C VAL A 276 9.56 12.84 -16.57
N VAL A 277 9.15 13.14 -17.82
CA VAL A 277 8.84 12.18 -18.88
C VAL A 277 9.54 12.67 -20.15
N ASP A 278 10.26 11.81 -20.84
CA ASP A 278 11.10 12.19 -21.97
C ASP A 278 10.96 11.21 -23.14
N GLY A 279 10.15 11.58 -24.14
CA GLY A 279 9.95 10.85 -25.38
C GLY A 279 9.29 9.48 -25.19
N VAL A 280 8.35 9.36 -24.24
CA VAL A 280 7.67 8.08 -23.97
C VAL A 280 6.69 7.76 -25.08
N SER A 281 6.82 6.55 -25.64
CA SER A 281 5.88 5.97 -26.59
C SER A 281 5.45 4.59 -26.10
N LEU A 282 4.13 4.35 -26.05
CA LEU A 282 3.55 3.07 -25.66
C LEU A 282 2.15 2.92 -26.29
N ARG A 283 1.65 1.69 -26.33
CA ARG A 283 0.33 1.37 -26.83
C ARG A 283 -0.38 0.35 -25.95
N VAL A 284 -1.71 0.38 -25.93
CA VAL A 284 -2.57 -0.58 -25.24
C VAL A 284 -3.68 -1.00 -26.20
N GLU A 285 -3.78 -2.28 -26.44
CA GLU A 285 -4.81 -2.86 -27.32
C GLU A 285 -6.14 -3.00 -26.58
N ARG A 286 -7.25 -3.20 -27.32
CA ARG A 286 -8.55 -3.49 -26.70
C ARG A 286 -8.52 -4.83 -25.99
N GLY A 287 -8.97 -4.83 -24.74
CA GLY A 287 -8.99 -6.04 -23.90
C GLY A 287 -7.63 -6.44 -23.36
N GLU A 288 -6.60 -5.63 -23.57
CA GLU A 288 -5.25 -5.85 -23.05
C GLU A 288 -5.05 -5.17 -21.70
N ILE A 289 -4.32 -5.84 -20.81
CA ILE A 289 -3.77 -5.25 -19.58
C ILE A 289 -2.26 -5.05 -19.80
N VAL A 290 -1.84 -3.81 -19.93
CA VAL A 290 -0.43 -3.43 -20.10
C VAL A 290 0.11 -2.91 -18.78
N GLY A 291 1.23 -3.45 -18.32
CA GLY A 291 1.93 -3.01 -17.12
C GLY A 291 2.95 -1.92 -17.37
N ILE A 292 3.15 -1.01 -16.41
CA ILE A 292 4.33 -0.15 -16.34
C ILE A 292 5.06 -0.42 -15.04
N ALA A 293 6.27 -0.99 -15.14
CA ALA A 293 7.20 -1.18 -14.05
C ALA A 293 8.23 -0.04 -13.99
N GLY A 294 8.77 0.24 -12.81
CA GLY A 294 9.84 1.23 -12.64
C GLY A 294 10.15 1.46 -11.16
N LEU A 295 11.35 1.93 -10.86
CA LEU A 295 11.72 2.32 -9.51
C LEU A 295 10.99 3.61 -9.07
N MET A 296 11.01 3.91 -7.78
CA MET A 296 10.47 5.17 -7.26
C MET A 296 11.15 6.36 -7.98
N GLY A 297 10.35 7.32 -8.47
CA GLY A 297 10.84 8.47 -9.23
C GLY A 297 11.15 8.18 -10.71
N ALA A 298 10.79 7.01 -11.25
CA ALA A 298 10.96 6.67 -12.66
C ALA A 298 10.08 7.50 -13.62
N GLY A 299 9.07 8.22 -13.12
CA GLY A 299 8.18 9.06 -13.94
C GLY A 299 6.83 8.41 -14.28
N ARG A 300 6.48 7.28 -13.68
CA ARG A 300 5.26 6.51 -13.99
C ARG A 300 3.97 7.27 -13.69
N THR A 301 3.82 7.75 -12.46
CA THR A 301 2.68 8.56 -12.01
C THR A 301 2.61 9.87 -12.78
N GLU A 302 3.76 10.51 -13.03
CA GLU A 302 3.86 11.74 -13.80
C GLU A 302 3.41 11.54 -15.26
N LEU A 303 3.75 10.41 -15.86
CA LEU A 303 3.23 10.01 -17.17
C LEU A 303 1.72 9.89 -17.15
N ALA A 304 1.15 9.11 -16.24
CA ALA A 304 -0.29 8.87 -16.14
C ALA A 304 -1.06 10.18 -15.93
N MET A 305 -0.65 10.99 -14.95
CA MET A 305 -1.27 12.28 -14.65
C MET A 305 -1.17 13.27 -15.80
N SER A 306 -0.03 13.30 -16.48
CA SER A 306 0.17 14.23 -17.61
C SER A 306 -0.65 13.85 -18.84
N VAL A 307 -0.87 12.57 -19.08
CA VAL A 307 -1.76 12.06 -20.15
C VAL A 307 -3.22 12.33 -19.79
N PHE A 308 -3.59 12.17 -18.52
CA PHE A 308 -4.94 12.44 -18.03
C PHE A 308 -5.14 13.93 -17.72
N GLY A 309 -5.45 14.69 -18.76
CA GLY A 309 -5.84 16.10 -18.64
C GLY A 309 -4.67 17.05 -18.34
N ARG A 310 -3.42 16.66 -18.61
CA ARG A 310 -2.22 17.46 -18.29
C ARG A 310 -2.19 17.90 -16.83
N SER A 311 -2.66 17.02 -15.93
CA SER A 311 -2.83 17.31 -14.51
C SER A 311 -1.52 17.34 -13.73
N TYR A 312 -0.39 17.00 -14.37
CA TYR A 312 0.95 17.11 -13.80
C TYR A 312 1.94 17.71 -14.81
N GLY A 313 2.83 18.55 -14.29
CA GLY A 313 3.99 19.06 -15.01
C GLY A 313 3.66 20.03 -16.15
N ARG A 314 4.68 20.32 -16.93
CA ARG A 314 4.59 21.20 -18.08
C ARG A 314 4.67 20.37 -19.36
N TYR A 315 3.58 20.25 -20.08
CA TYR A 315 3.56 19.60 -21.40
C TYR A 315 4.54 20.27 -22.35
N LEU A 316 5.39 19.49 -23.01
CA LEU A 316 6.39 19.95 -23.98
C LEU A 316 6.06 19.45 -25.39
N SER A 317 5.85 18.16 -25.58
CA SER A 317 5.55 17.55 -26.88
C SER A 317 4.86 16.19 -26.74
N GLY A 318 4.42 15.65 -27.86
CA GLY A 318 3.81 14.32 -27.96
C GLY A 318 2.32 14.37 -28.25
N THR A 319 1.77 13.22 -28.60
CA THR A 319 0.34 13.06 -28.92
C THR A 319 -0.23 11.85 -28.23
N VAL A 320 -1.51 11.93 -27.88
CA VAL A 320 -2.32 10.80 -27.42
C VAL A 320 -3.32 10.48 -28.50
N LEU A 321 -3.34 9.23 -28.94
CA LEU A 321 -4.32 8.74 -29.90
C LEU A 321 -5.24 7.73 -29.22
N ARG A 322 -6.50 7.77 -29.59
CA ARG A 322 -7.51 6.80 -29.21
C ARG A 322 -8.13 6.22 -30.48
N ASP A 323 -8.14 4.90 -30.61
CA ASP A 323 -8.61 4.20 -31.82
C ASP A 323 -8.00 4.76 -33.11
N GLY A 324 -6.72 5.17 -33.07
CA GLY A 324 -5.96 5.75 -34.18
C GLY A 324 -6.21 7.24 -34.45
N ALA A 325 -7.15 7.89 -33.77
CA ALA A 325 -7.43 9.32 -33.90
C ALA A 325 -6.84 10.12 -32.74
N GLU A 326 -6.33 11.34 -33.00
CA GLU A 326 -5.80 12.20 -31.94
C GLU A 326 -6.90 12.56 -30.93
N ALA A 327 -6.66 12.22 -29.66
CA ALA A 327 -7.54 12.50 -28.56
C ALA A 327 -7.23 13.87 -27.92
N ARG A 328 -8.25 14.64 -27.61
CA ARG A 328 -8.10 15.86 -26.81
C ARG A 328 -7.99 15.48 -25.34
N THR A 329 -6.84 15.74 -24.73
CA THR A 329 -6.57 15.45 -23.32
C THR A 329 -5.87 16.61 -22.63
N ARG A 330 -6.25 17.85 -22.98
CA ARG A 330 -5.63 19.06 -22.38
C ARG A 330 -6.14 19.37 -20.99
N THR A 331 -7.36 18.91 -20.68
CA THR A 331 -8.00 19.05 -19.38
C THR A 331 -8.60 17.72 -18.95
N VAL A 332 -8.82 17.53 -17.64
CA VAL A 332 -9.46 16.31 -17.11
C VAL A 332 -10.83 16.04 -17.74
N PRO A 333 -11.75 17.04 -17.89
CA PRO A 333 -13.01 16.81 -18.60
C PRO A 333 -12.81 16.32 -20.04
N GLU A 334 -11.88 16.90 -20.80
CA GLU A 334 -11.59 16.44 -22.18
C GLU A 334 -11.08 15.00 -22.21
N ALA A 335 -10.24 14.59 -21.25
CA ALA A 335 -9.77 13.21 -21.15
C ALA A 335 -10.91 12.24 -20.83
N VAL A 336 -11.83 12.63 -19.91
CA VAL A 336 -13.02 11.84 -19.58
C VAL A 336 -13.95 11.73 -20.79
N ASP A 337 -14.21 12.83 -21.50
CA ASP A 337 -15.02 12.84 -22.72
C ASP A 337 -14.37 12.00 -23.84
N ALA A 338 -13.04 11.94 -23.89
CA ALA A 338 -12.30 11.04 -24.76
C ALA A 338 -12.38 9.58 -24.32
N GLY A 339 -13.07 9.25 -23.23
CA GLY A 339 -13.24 7.90 -22.71
C GLY A 339 -12.04 7.35 -21.96
N ILE A 340 -11.18 8.21 -21.41
CA ILE A 340 -10.03 7.84 -20.58
C ILE A 340 -10.39 8.09 -19.12
N ALA A 341 -10.12 7.12 -18.24
CA ALA A 341 -10.23 7.26 -16.80
C ALA A 341 -8.88 7.05 -16.12
N TYR A 342 -8.69 7.72 -14.99
CA TYR A 342 -7.46 7.61 -14.19
C TYR A 342 -7.78 7.35 -12.71
N VAL A 343 -7.38 6.17 -12.25
CA VAL A 343 -7.40 5.79 -10.82
C VAL A 343 -6.05 6.17 -10.24
N THR A 344 -6.06 7.16 -9.36
CA THR A 344 -4.86 7.75 -8.77
C THR A 344 -4.27 6.89 -7.65
N GLU A 345 -2.96 6.93 -7.47
CA GLU A 345 -2.24 6.34 -6.34
C GLU A 345 -2.74 6.91 -5.00
N ASP A 346 -2.82 8.25 -4.88
CA ASP A 346 -3.33 8.92 -3.68
C ASP A 346 -4.85 9.11 -3.75
N ARG A 347 -5.55 8.02 -3.37
CA ARG A 347 -7.01 8.03 -3.33
C ARG A 347 -7.61 9.02 -2.34
N LYS A 348 -6.86 9.36 -1.26
CA LYS A 348 -7.37 10.24 -0.19
C LYS A 348 -7.37 11.71 -0.58
N HIS A 349 -6.39 12.17 -1.34
CA HIS A 349 -6.29 13.56 -1.77
C HIS A 349 -6.91 13.82 -3.15
N TYR A 350 -6.78 12.88 -4.07
CA TYR A 350 -7.19 13.07 -5.46
C TYR A 350 -8.32 12.15 -5.93
N GLY A 351 -8.52 11.04 -5.22
CA GLY A 351 -9.47 10.00 -5.63
C GLY A 351 -10.87 10.16 -5.07
N LEU A 352 -11.02 10.61 -3.84
CA LEU A 352 -12.27 10.61 -3.06
C LEU A 352 -12.47 11.91 -2.29
N ASP A 353 -13.73 12.33 -2.15
CA ASP A 353 -14.12 13.26 -1.09
C ASP A 353 -14.43 12.45 0.18
N LEU A 354 -13.49 12.45 1.12
CA LEU A 354 -13.57 11.64 2.34
C LEU A 354 -14.69 12.07 3.29
N GLN A 355 -15.19 13.31 3.17
CA GLN A 355 -16.28 13.86 3.98
C GLN A 355 -17.66 13.50 3.42
N ASP A 356 -17.72 13.17 2.14
CA ASP A 356 -18.98 12.87 1.47
C ASP A 356 -19.32 11.37 1.49
N SER A 357 -20.53 11.05 1.08
CA SER A 357 -21.09 9.70 1.06
C SER A 357 -20.48 8.82 -0.03
N VAL A 358 -20.59 7.51 0.12
CA VAL A 358 -20.24 6.53 -0.92
C VAL A 358 -21.02 6.82 -2.22
N SER A 359 -22.32 7.13 -2.11
CA SER A 359 -23.18 7.42 -3.26
C SER A 359 -22.65 8.59 -4.09
N ARG A 360 -22.37 9.73 -3.46
CA ARG A 360 -21.86 10.92 -4.15
C ARG A 360 -20.46 10.73 -4.72
N ASN A 361 -19.60 9.99 -4.03
CA ASN A 361 -18.29 9.65 -4.58
C ASN A 361 -18.39 8.80 -5.85
N ILE A 362 -19.31 7.82 -5.89
CA ILE A 362 -19.52 6.98 -7.07
C ILE A 362 -20.05 7.81 -8.25
N SER A 363 -20.98 8.71 -8.02
CA SER A 363 -21.62 9.52 -9.07
C SER A 363 -20.76 10.67 -9.60
N LEU A 364 -19.71 11.09 -8.84
CA LEU A 364 -18.98 12.34 -9.03
C LEU A 364 -18.44 12.53 -10.47
N ALA A 365 -17.90 11.48 -11.10
CA ALA A 365 -17.39 11.55 -12.47
C ALA A 365 -18.48 11.44 -13.56
N SER A 366 -19.76 11.26 -13.17
CA SER A 366 -20.87 10.97 -14.08
C SER A 366 -22.11 11.81 -13.80
N LEU A 367 -21.95 12.94 -13.11
CA LEU A 367 -23.08 13.79 -12.71
C LEU A 367 -23.93 14.24 -13.88
N SER A 368 -23.33 14.55 -15.05
CA SER A 368 -24.06 14.94 -16.25
C SER A 368 -25.01 13.85 -16.76
N ARG A 369 -24.68 12.57 -16.57
CA ARG A 369 -25.51 11.42 -16.97
C ARG A 369 -26.68 11.18 -16.02
N LEU A 370 -26.53 11.61 -14.76
CA LEU A 370 -27.55 11.47 -13.71
C LEU A 370 -28.37 12.76 -13.51
N ALA A 371 -28.03 13.84 -14.23
CA ALA A 371 -28.71 15.11 -14.11
C ALA A 371 -29.79 15.28 -15.19
N ARG A 372 -30.94 15.81 -14.79
CA ARG A 372 -31.98 16.29 -15.68
C ARG A 372 -32.11 17.81 -15.54
N ARG A 373 -31.90 18.55 -16.64
CA ARG A 373 -31.94 20.03 -16.66
C ARG A 373 -31.01 20.68 -15.62
N GLY A 374 -29.82 20.07 -15.39
CA GLY A 374 -28.84 20.58 -14.43
C GLY A 374 -29.08 20.17 -12.96
N VAL A 375 -30.12 19.40 -12.68
CA VAL A 375 -30.42 18.88 -11.34
C VAL A 375 -30.13 17.37 -11.29
N VAL A 376 -29.28 16.92 -10.37
CA VAL A 376 -28.99 15.51 -10.17
C VAL A 376 -30.21 14.78 -9.60
N ASP A 377 -30.61 13.66 -10.21
CA ASP A 377 -31.67 12.80 -9.73
C ASP A 377 -31.17 11.95 -8.55
N ALA A 378 -31.47 12.38 -7.33
CA ALA A 378 -31.03 11.72 -6.10
C ALA A 378 -31.57 10.28 -5.97
N HIS A 379 -32.70 9.95 -6.59
CA HIS A 379 -33.20 8.59 -6.60
C HIS A 379 -32.36 7.69 -7.51
N GLN A 380 -32.08 8.14 -8.73
CA GLN A 380 -31.18 7.41 -9.65
C GLN A 380 -29.78 7.27 -9.10
N GLU A 381 -29.22 8.34 -8.52
CA GLU A 381 -27.92 8.30 -7.86
C GLU A 381 -27.85 7.20 -6.80
N ARG A 382 -28.87 7.11 -5.95
CA ARG A 382 -28.97 6.04 -4.93
C ARG A 382 -29.07 4.66 -5.55
N VAL A 383 -29.89 4.46 -6.56
CA VAL A 383 -30.08 3.15 -7.23
C VAL A 383 -28.77 2.66 -7.82
N VAL A 384 -28.07 3.52 -8.55
CA VAL A 384 -26.76 3.20 -9.15
C VAL A 384 -25.73 2.90 -8.07
N ALA A 385 -25.67 3.71 -7.01
CA ALA A 385 -24.72 3.48 -5.92
C ALA A 385 -24.97 2.14 -5.19
N GLU A 386 -26.24 1.75 -4.98
CA GLU A 386 -26.58 0.45 -4.39
C GLU A 386 -26.23 -0.72 -5.32
N GLU A 387 -26.34 -0.56 -6.63
CA GLU A 387 -25.89 -1.53 -7.61
C GLU A 387 -24.37 -1.72 -7.51
N PHE A 388 -23.59 -0.63 -7.54
CA PHE A 388 -22.13 -0.72 -7.38
C PHE A 388 -21.73 -1.26 -6.00
N ARG A 389 -22.45 -0.92 -4.93
CA ARG A 389 -22.19 -1.50 -3.60
C ARG A 389 -22.26 -3.02 -3.62
N ARG A 390 -23.25 -3.59 -4.36
CA ARG A 390 -23.43 -5.04 -4.47
C ARG A 390 -22.42 -5.68 -5.43
N THR A 391 -22.26 -5.14 -6.63
CA THR A 391 -21.41 -5.73 -7.68
C THR A 391 -19.93 -5.65 -7.34
N MET A 392 -19.50 -4.58 -6.66
CA MET A 392 -18.11 -4.38 -6.20
C MET A 392 -17.88 -4.92 -4.78
N ASN A 393 -18.90 -5.52 -4.15
CA ASN A 393 -18.82 -6.00 -2.77
C ASN A 393 -18.25 -4.94 -1.80
N ILE A 394 -18.78 -3.69 -1.87
CA ILE A 394 -18.37 -2.61 -0.98
C ILE A 394 -19.00 -2.85 0.39
N ARG A 395 -18.17 -3.09 1.40
CA ARG A 395 -18.61 -3.37 2.78
C ARG A 395 -18.93 -2.05 3.50
N THR A 396 -20.17 -1.63 3.40
CA THR A 396 -20.76 -0.49 4.14
C THR A 396 -22.19 -0.82 4.53
N ARG A 397 -22.71 -0.20 5.59
CA ARG A 397 -24.11 -0.40 6.01
C ARG A 397 -25.07 0.20 5.01
N THR A 398 -24.76 1.40 4.54
CA THR A 398 -25.56 2.12 3.57
C THR A 398 -24.67 2.92 2.61
N VAL A 399 -25.17 3.24 1.41
CA VAL A 399 -24.44 4.10 0.46
C VAL A 399 -24.35 5.56 0.91
N PHE A 400 -25.03 5.93 2.00
CA PHE A 400 -24.98 7.27 2.61
C PHE A 400 -23.87 7.38 3.67
N ASP A 401 -23.20 6.29 4.04
CA ASP A 401 -22.06 6.35 4.95
C ASP A 401 -20.92 7.14 4.32
N GLN A 402 -20.19 7.91 5.13
CA GLN A 402 -19.01 8.66 4.69
C GLN A 402 -17.90 7.70 4.23
N VAL A 403 -17.33 7.97 3.05
CA VAL A 403 -16.29 7.12 2.47
C VAL A 403 -15.02 7.11 3.31
N GLY A 404 -14.72 8.18 4.01
CA GLY A 404 -13.57 8.27 4.91
C GLY A 404 -13.57 7.25 6.06
N ARG A 405 -14.73 6.66 6.39
CA ARG A 405 -14.88 5.63 7.43
C ARG A 405 -14.66 4.21 6.94
N LEU A 406 -14.53 4.02 5.62
CA LEU A 406 -14.33 2.71 5.02
C LEU A 406 -12.86 2.27 5.14
N SER A 407 -12.64 0.95 5.11
CA SER A 407 -11.29 0.40 4.96
C SER A 407 -10.68 0.79 3.61
N GLY A 408 -9.33 0.75 3.51
CA GLY A 408 -8.61 1.09 2.28
C GLY A 408 -9.09 0.32 1.05
N GLY A 409 -9.33 -0.99 1.17
CA GLY A 409 -9.85 -1.80 0.08
C GLY A 409 -11.26 -1.38 -0.36
N ASN A 410 -12.16 -1.02 0.58
CA ASN A 410 -13.48 -0.52 0.23
C ASN A 410 -13.43 0.89 -0.38
N GLN A 411 -12.54 1.77 0.09
CA GLN A 411 -12.29 3.07 -0.55
C GLN A 411 -11.82 2.89 -2.00
N GLN A 412 -10.91 1.95 -2.25
CA GLN A 412 -10.41 1.66 -3.59
C GLN A 412 -11.52 1.17 -4.53
N LYS A 413 -12.42 0.32 -4.02
CA LYS A 413 -13.60 -0.13 -4.77
C LYS A 413 -14.55 1.02 -5.10
N VAL A 414 -14.70 2.02 -4.21
CA VAL A 414 -15.49 3.23 -4.50
C VAL A 414 -14.82 4.06 -5.62
N VAL A 415 -13.48 4.24 -5.60
CA VAL A 415 -12.76 4.93 -6.68
C VAL A 415 -12.95 4.21 -8.02
N LEU A 416 -12.79 2.88 -8.04
CA LEU A 416 -13.03 2.08 -9.25
C LEU A 416 -14.48 2.22 -9.73
N SER A 417 -15.47 2.14 -8.81
CA SER A 417 -16.89 2.30 -9.13
C SER A 417 -17.18 3.66 -9.77
N LYS A 418 -16.59 4.74 -9.26
CA LYS A 418 -16.69 6.09 -9.82
C LYS A 418 -16.29 6.12 -11.29
N TRP A 419 -15.15 5.51 -11.61
CA TRP A 419 -14.64 5.53 -12.98
C TRP A 419 -15.35 4.53 -13.88
N ILE A 420 -15.72 3.35 -13.40
CA ILE A 420 -16.51 2.36 -14.16
C ILE A 420 -17.89 2.96 -14.55
N LEU A 421 -18.53 3.71 -13.64
CA LEU A 421 -19.79 4.41 -13.93
C LEU A 421 -19.63 5.45 -15.05
N ALA A 422 -18.49 6.10 -15.17
CA ALA A 422 -18.20 7.02 -16.26
C ALA A 422 -18.15 6.32 -17.63
N GLY A 423 -17.99 5.00 -17.66
CA GLY A 423 -18.00 4.18 -18.86
C GLY A 423 -16.78 4.39 -19.75
N PRO A 424 -15.55 4.34 -19.22
CA PRO A 424 -14.34 4.55 -20.01
C PRO A 424 -14.08 3.38 -20.95
N GLU A 425 -13.36 3.67 -22.04
CA GLU A 425 -12.80 2.66 -22.92
C GLU A 425 -11.34 2.33 -22.54
N VAL A 426 -10.66 3.29 -21.90
CA VAL A 426 -9.29 3.17 -21.42
C VAL A 426 -9.25 3.49 -19.93
N LEU A 427 -8.69 2.58 -19.14
CA LEU A 427 -8.46 2.77 -17.71
C LEU A 427 -6.96 2.82 -17.42
N ILE A 428 -6.50 3.92 -16.86
CA ILE A 428 -5.16 4.05 -16.30
C ILE A 428 -5.29 3.83 -14.79
N LEU A 429 -4.62 2.80 -14.28
CA LEU A 429 -4.67 2.38 -12.88
C LEU A 429 -3.29 2.59 -12.25
N ASP A 430 -3.17 3.57 -11.37
CA ASP A 430 -1.90 3.89 -10.71
C ASP A 430 -1.91 3.33 -9.29
N GLU A 431 -1.08 2.32 -9.05
CA GLU A 431 -0.96 1.57 -7.79
C GLU A 431 -2.35 1.11 -7.26
N PRO A 432 -3.14 0.38 -8.06
CA PRO A 432 -4.56 0.13 -7.75
C PRO A 432 -4.79 -0.67 -6.48
N THR A 433 -3.79 -1.33 -5.94
CA THR A 433 -3.88 -2.18 -4.75
C THR A 433 -3.03 -1.70 -3.58
N ARG A 434 -2.41 -0.51 -3.68
CA ARG A 434 -1.55 0.04 -2.63
C ARG A 434 -2.32 0.26 -1.32
N GLY A 435 -1.79 -0.31 -0.22
CA GLY A 435 -2.42 -0.22 1.09
C GLY A 435 -3.78 -0.93 1.19
N VAL A 436 -3.96 -1.98 0.38
CA VAL A 436 -5.12 -2.86 0.37
C VAL A 436 -4.70 -4.23 0.89
N ASP A 437 -5.56 -4.88 1.65
CA ASP A 437 -5.30 -6.23 2.16
C ASP A 437 -5.37 -7.30 1.05
N VAL A 438 -4.78 -8.47 1.31
CA VAL A 438 -4.62 -9.55 0.32
C VAL A 438 -5.94 -9.99 -0.29
N GLY A 439 -7.00 -10.13 0.52
CA GLY A 439 -8.30 -10.55 0.04
C GLY A 439 -8.97 -9.51 -0.86
N ALA A 440 -8.87 -8.22 -0.49
CA ALA A 440 -9.39 -7.13 -1.30
C ALA A 440 -8.55 -6.89 -2.57
N LYS A 441 -7.22 -7.18 -2.55
CA LYS A 441 -6.39 -7.17 -3.78
C LYS A 441 -6.97 -8.14 -4.82
N TYR A 442 -7.25 -9.39 -4.43
CA TYR A 442 -7.81 -10.39 -5.35
C TYR A 442 -9.16 -9.95 -5.95
N GLU A 443 -10.05 -9.33 -5.13
CA GLU A 443 -11.31 -8.81 -5.63
C GLU A 443 -11.10 -7.68 -6.65
N ILE A 444 -10.11 -6.80 -6.44
CA ILE A 444 -9.72 -5.74 -7.39
C ILE A 444 -9.18 -6.34 -8.68
N TYR A 445 -8.29 -7.33 -8.60
CA TYR A 445 -7.75 -8.04 -9.78
C TYR A 445 -8.85 -8.68 -10.61
N THR A 446 -9.83 -9.32 -9.97
CA THR A 446 -10.99 -9.91 -10.65
C THR A 446 -11.82 -8.86 -11.39
N VAL A 447 -11.96 -7.65 -10.82
CA VAL A 447 -12.65 -6.54 -11.49
C VAL A 447 -11.84 -6.07 -12.70
N ILE A 448 -10.53 -5.90 -12.57
CA ILE A 448 -9.64 -5.47 -13.65
C ILE A 448 -9.67 -6.47 -14.81
N ASP A 449 -9.54 -7.78 -14.51
CA ASP A 449 -9.61 -8.84 -15.53
C ASP A 449 -10.95 -8.85 -16.26
N ARG A 450 -12.06 -8.73 -15.52
CA ARG A 450 -13.40 -8.63 -16.12
C ARG A 450 -13.52 -7.44 -17.07
N LEU A 451 -13.04 -6.26 -16.69
CA LEU A 451 -13.08 -5.06 -17.54
C LEU A 451 -12.28 -5.26 -18.83
N ALA A 452 -11.12 -5.88 -18.74
CA ALA A 452 -10.33 -6.24 -19.92
C ALA A 452 -11.04 -7.29 -20.80
N ALA A 453 -11.65 -8.34 -20.20
CA ALA A 453 -12.45 -9.32 -20.94
C ALA A 453 -13.66 -8.69 -21.65
N GLU A 454 -14.23 -7.61 -21.09
CA GLU A 454 -15.28 -6.78 -21.72
C GLU A 454 -14.74 -5.88 -22.85
N GLY A 455 -13.44 -5.94 -23.18
CA GLY A 455 -12.79 -5.19 -24.26
C GLY A 455 -12.24 -3.83 -23.87
N LYS A 456 -12.20 -3.49 -22.57
CA LYS A 456 -11.55 -2.24 -22.10
C LYS A 456 -10.04 -2.38 -22.16
N ALA A 457 -9.35 -1.30 -22.56
CA ALA A 457 -7.90 -1.22 -22.49
C ALA A 457 -7.47 -0.78 -21.08
N VAL A 458 -6.54 -1.51 -20.48
CA VAL A 458 -6.08 -1.21 -19.12
C VAL A 458 -4.57 -0.96 -19.13
N LEU A 459 -4.17 0.21 -18.63
CA LEU A 459 -2.78 0.56 -18.35
C LEU A 459 -2.59 0.51 -16.84
N MET A 460 -1.83 -0.47 -16.34
CA MET A 460 -1.64 -0.71 -14.92
C MET A 460 -0.22 -0.35 -14.48
N ILE A 461 -0.10 0.61 -13.59
CA ILE A 461 1.16 1.01 -12.97
C ILE A 461 1.24 0.35 -11.60
N SER A 462 2.33 -0.37 -11.33
CA SER A 462 2.58 -0.95 -10.01
C SER A 462 4.06 -0.97 -9.67
N SER A 463 4.37 -0.79 -8.40
CA SER A 463 5.69 -1.01 -7.82
C SER A 463 5.94 -2.47 -7.46
N GLU A 464 4.87 -3.30 -7.39
CA GLU A 464 4.96 -4.72 -7.08
C GLU A 464 5.13 -5.53 -8.37
N LEU A 465 6.37 -5.96 -8.69
CA LEU A 465 6.64 -6.78 -9.90
C LEU A 465 5.79 -8.06 -9.99
N PRO A 466 5.55 -8.80 -8.89
CA PRO A 466 4.67 -9.96 -8.93
C PRO A 466 3.23 -9.63 -9.39
N GLU A 467 2.74 -8.42 -9.06
CA GLU A 467 1.42 -7.96 -9.49
C GLU A 467 1.36 -7.77 -11.01
N LEU A 468 2.37 -7.11 -11.59
CA LEU A 468 2.47 -6.92 -13.03
C LEU A 468 2.61 -8.25 -13.77
N LEU A 469 3.48 -9.14 -13.30
CA LEU A 469 3.68 -10.46 -13.88
C LEU A 469 2.44 -11.36 -13.77
N GLY A 470 1.63 -11.19 -12.72
CA GLY A 470 0.40 -11.95 -12.51
C GLY A 470 -0.78 -11.45 -13.35
N MET A 471 -0.88 -10.12 -13.56
CA MET A 471 -2.06 -9.49 -14.14
C MET A 471 -1.90 -9.05 -15.59
N CYS A 472 -0.68 -8.65 -16.02
CA CYS A 472 -0.48 -7.98 -17.31
C CYS A 472 -0.19 -8.98 -18.43
N ASP A 473 -0.65 -8.66 -19.63
CA ASP A 473 -0.34 -9.40 -20.85
C ASP A 473 1.04 -9.00 -21.41
N ARG A 474 1.47 -7.76 -21.10
CA ARG A 474 2.73 -7.17 -21.53
C ARG A 474 3.15 -6.10 -20.52
N VAL A 475 4.45 -5.90 -20.32
CA VAL A 475 5.01 -4.94 -19.36
C VAL A 475 6.03 -4.04 -20.04
N TYR A 476 5.84 -2.72 -19.92
CA TYR A 476 6.86 -1.71 -20.18
C TYR A 476 7.64 -1.43 -18.89
N THR A 477 8.92 -1.15 -19.03
CA THR A 477 9.76 -0.69 -17.92
C THR A 477 10.17 0.76 -18.14
N MET A 478 10.20 1.53 -17.05
CA MET A 478 10.59 2.94 -17.06
C MET A 478 11.76 3.20 -16.12
N ALA A 479 12.72 4.00 -16.59
CA ALA A 479 13.77 4.58 -15.75
C ALA A 479 14.03 6.03 -16.21
N ALA A 480 14.26 6.94 -15.26
CA ALA A 480 14.57 8.35 -15.50
C ALA A 480 13.65 9.03 -16.56
N GLY A 481 12.35 8.73 -16.51
CA GLY A 481 11.34 9.31 -17.40
C GLY A 481 11.27 8.73 -18.81
N ARG A 482 11.97 7.64 -19.10
CA ARG A 482 12.02 6.98 -20.42
C ARG A 482 11.59 5.53 -20.34
N ILE A 483 11.05 4.99 -21.45
CA ILE A 483 10.86 3.53 -21.59
C ILE A 483 12.24 2.90 -21.81
N THR A 484 12.57 1.89 -21.02
CA THR A 484 13.83 1.14 -21.08
C THR A 484 13.68 -0.28 -21.59
N GLY A 485 12.45 -0.80 -21.63
CA GLY A 485 12.17 -2.14 -22.17
C GLY A 485 10.68 -2.39 -22.33
N GLU A 486 10.38 -3.41 -23.13
CA GLU A 486 9.05 -3.97 -23.35
C GLU A 486 9.19 -5.49 -23.34
N SER A 487 8.34 -6.19 -22.59
CA SER A 487 8.38 -7.65 -22.48
C SER A 487 6.97 -8.21 -22.51
N ALA A 488 6.74 -9.24 -23.29
CA ALA A 488 5.50 -10.02 -23.22
C ALA A 488 5.47 -10.85 -21.93
N ARG A 489 4.27 -11.17 -21.41
CA ARG A 489 4.09 -11.95 -20.18
C ARG A 489 4.92 -13.23 -20.15
N ALA A 490 4.98 -13.96 -21.28
CA ALA A 490 5.68 -15.23 -21.38
C ALA A 490 7.22 -15.12 -21.26
N GLU A 491 7.76 -13.92 -21.51
CA GLU A 491 9.19 -13.64 -21.50
C GLU A 491 9.63 -12.85 -20.26
N ALA A 492 8.66 -12.24 -19.57
CA ALA A 492 8.91 -11.36 -18.44
C ALA A 492 9.13 -12.18 -17.15
N ASP A 493 10.23 -11.92 -16.48
CA ASP A 493 10.48 -12.33 -15.11
C ASP A 493 10.98 -11.14 -14.26
N GLN A 494 11.07 -11.33 -12.96
CA GLN A 494 11.48 -10.25 -12.05
C GLN A 494 12.91 -9.77 -12.33
N GLU A 495 13.83 -10.66 -12.70
CA GLU A 495 15.23 -10.33 -12.96
C GLU A 495 15.37 -9.48 -14.24
N LEU A 496 14.67 -9.87 -15.30
CA LEU A 496 14.66 -9.12 -16.58
C LEU A 496 14.08 -7.73 -16.38
N LEU A 497 12.93 -7.61 -15.71
CA LEU A 497 12.30 -6.32 -15.44
C LEU A 497 13.22 -5.44 -14.57
N MET A 498 13.82 -5.98 -13.50
CA MET A 498 14.77 -5.24 -12.67
C MET A 498 15.98 -4.76 -13.47
N ARG A 499 16.51 -5.58 -14.36
CA ARG A 499 17.62 -5.19 -15.25
C ARG A 499 17.26 -3.98 -16.10
N TYR A 500 16.07 -3.98 -16.72
CA TYR A 500 15.60 -2.85 -17.51
C TYR A 500 15.30 -1.61 -16.65
N MET A 501 14.76 -1.77 -15.46
CA MET A 501 14.45 -0.67 -14.54
C MET A 501 15.70 0.00 -13.94
N THR A 502 16.83 -0.72 -13.87
CA THR A 502 18.12 -0.21 -13.38
C THR A 502 19.06 0.21 -14.51
N HIS A 503 18.66 -0.03 -15.77
CA HIS A 503 19.46 0.36 -16.93
C HIS A 503 19.53 1.87 -17.06
N ASP A 504 20.74 2.41 -17.24
CA ASP A 504 20.93 3.82 -17.56
C ASP A 504 20.48 4.07 -19.01
N PRO A 505 19.41 4.85 -19.25
CA PRO A 505 18.92 5.09 -20.60
C PRO A 505 19.90 5.88 -21.51
N ALA A 506 21.01 6.37 -20.96
CA ALA A 506 22.11 6.94 -21.74
C ALA A 506 23.00 5.87 -22.42
N VAL A 507 22.88 4.60 -22.02
CA VAL A 507 23.62 3.47 -22.60
C VAL A 507 22.68 2.66 -23.49
N PRO A 508 23.02 2.29 -24.74
CA PRO A 508 22.15 1.49 -25.61
C PRO A 508 21.75 0.17 -24.95
N ALA A 509 20.47 -0.16 -24.96
CA ALA A 509 19.97 -1.42 -24.41
C ALA A 509 20.69 -2.63 -25.03
N PRO A 510 21.05 -3.67 -24.26
CA PRO A 510 21.60 -4.89 -24.84
C PRO A 510 20.56 -5.50 -25.79
N ARG A 511 20.95 -5.71 -27.05
CA ARG A 511 20.10 -6.36 -28.05
C ARG A 511 19.80 -7.78 -27.56
N HIS A 512 18.55 -8.19 -27.60
CA HIS A 512 18.18 -9.60 -27.42
C HIS A 512 19.01 -10.46 -28.38
N PRO A 513 19.59 -11.59 -27.92
CA PRO A 513 20.09 -12.59 -28.85
C PRO A 513 18.90 -13.06 -29.70
N ALA A 514 19.06 -12.98 -31.02
CA ALA A 514 18.06 -13.53 -31.94
C ALA A 514 17.78 -15.01 -31.58
N PRO A 515 16.53 -15.49 -31.70
CA PRO A 515 16.24 -16.89 -31.50
C PRO A 515 17.16 -17.71 -32.42
N HIS A 516 17.85 -18.69 -31.86
CA HIS A 516 18.69 -19.62 -32.61
C HIS A 516 17.82 -20.26 -33.69
N GLU A 517 18.04 -19.85 -34.94
CA GLU A 517 17.59 -20.61 -36.11
C GLU A 517 18.22 -22.00 -35.98
N GLY A 518 17.35 -23.00 -35.93
CA GLY A 518 17.77 -24.37 -35.82
C GLY A 518 18.76 -24.74 -36.94
N LEU A 519 19.93 -25.19 -36.56
CA LEU A 519 20.81 -25.95 -37.42
C LEU A 519 20.06 -27.22 -37.85
N THR A 520 19.56 -27.23 -39.07
CA THR A 520 19.19 -28.46 -39.77
C THR A 520 20.47 -29.21 -40.00
N ASP A 521 20.69 -30.31 -39.26
CA ASP A 521 21.67 -31.31 -39.62
C ASP A 521 21.19 -32.04 -40.90
N GLU A 522 21.76 -31.65 -42.02
CA GLU A 522 21.92 -32.55 -43.15
C GLU A 522 23.22 -33.33 -42.97
N HIS A 523 23.11 -34.60 -42.58
CA HIS A 523 23.86 -35.73 -43.19
C HIS A 523 23.38 -37.05 -42.62
#